data_62ebedef5f71845e74c1b878e461ab3e
#
_entry.id   62ebedef5f71845e74c1b878e461ab3e
#
_cell.length_a   1.000
_cell.length_b   1.000
_cell.length_c   1.000
_cell.angle_alpha   90.00
_cell.angle_beta   90.00
_cell.angle_gamma   90.00
#
_symmetry.space_group_name_H-M   'P 1'
#
loop_
_entity.id
_entity.type
_entity.pdbx_description
1 polymer ?
#
loop_
_entity_poly.entity_id
_entity_poly.type
_entity_poly.pdbx_seq_one_letter_code
_entity_poly.pdbx_strand_id
1 'polypeptide(L)'
;FMDRTQGTGGISAERALNYGFTGPNLRAAGVDYDVRVHSPYSSYEDFNFTVPVGKTGDNYDRFLVRNAEMWQSLSIIEQAYQKIQAFKGADAEVYHANVPEYYLPKKEDVYTKMEALIWHFKIIMGEVDMPKGEVYHAVE
;
A
#
# COMPACT_ATOMS: atom_id res chain seq x y z
N PHE A 1 -25.58 -16.19 7.45
CA PHE A 1 -24.72 -15.25 6.74
C PHE A 1 -24.81 -15.45 5.24
N MET A 2 -24.57 -16.66 4.72
CA MET A 2 -24.61 -16.97 3.29
C MET A 2 -25.93 -16.59 2.65
N ASP A 3 -27.06 -16.95 3.25
CA ASP A 3 -28.41 -16.65 2.74
C ASP A 3 -28.69 -15.17 2.53
N ARG A 4 -27.93 -14.30 3.18
CA ARG A 4 -28.07 -12.83 3.07
C ARG A 4 -27.06 -12.17 2.16
N THR A 5 -26.02 -12.87 1.77
CA THR A 5 -24.89 -12.30 1.03
C THR A 5 -24.72 -12.92 -0.35
N GLN A 6 -25.01 -14.19 -0.49
CA GLN A 6 -24.90 -14.91 -1.75
C GLN A 6 -26.01 -14.45 -2.72
N GLY A 7 -25.64 -14.14 -3.94
CA GLY A 7 -26.56 -13.64 -4.97
C GLY A 7 -27.04 -12.21 -4.75
N THR A 8 -26.56 -11.52 -3.71
CA THR A 8 -27.00 -10.14 -3.40
C THR A 8 -25.92 -9.15 -3.81
N GLY A 9 -26.30 -8.06 -4.47
CA GLY A 9 -25.40 -7.00 -4.89
C GLY A 9 -24.37 -7.45 -5.94
N GLY A 10 -24.74 -8.42 -6.76
CA GLY A 10 -23.88 -8.93 -7.82
C GLY A 10 -23.60 -7.89 -8.90
N ILE A 11 -22.34 -7.86 -9.36
CA ILE A 11 -21.91 -7.02 -10.48
C ILE A 11 -21.01 -7.84 -11.39
N SER A 12 -21.24 -7.73 -12.70
CA SER A 12 -20.37 -8.38 -13.68
C SER A 12 -19.03 -7.66 -13.82
N ALA A 13 -17.99 -8.37 -14.26
CA ALA A 13 -16.67 -7.82 -14.52
C ALA A 13 -16.72 -6.59 -15.45
N GLU A 14 -17.49 -6.68 -16.54
CA GLU A 14 -17.65 -5.58 -17.50
C GLU A 14 -18.23 -4.32 -16.84
N ARG A 15 -19.30 -4.48 -16.05
CA ARG A 15 -19.91 -3.34 -15.36
C ARG A 15 -18.98 -2.78 -14.28
N ALA A 16 -18.26 -3.62 -13.57
CA ALA A 16 -17.30 -3.19 -12.56
C ALA A 16 -16.18 -2.34 -13.18
N LEU A 17 -15.67 -2.74 -14.34
CA LEU A 17 -14.69 -1.95 -15.10
C LEU A 17 -15.28 -0.63 -15.59
N ASN A 18 -16.48 -0.64 -16.16
CA ASN A 18 -17.13 0.56 -16.66
C ASN A 18 -17.43 1.60 -15.57
N TYR A 19 -17.68 1.14 -14.34
CA TYR A 19 -17.86 2.02 -13.19
C TYR A 19 -16.54 2.41 -12.48
N GLY A 20 -15.40 1.95 -12.98
CA GLY A 20 -14.11 2.25 -12.37
C GLY A 20 -13.90 1.59 -11.01
N PHE A 21 -14.46 0.41 -10.79
CA PHE A 21 -14.21 -0.33 -9.55
C PHE A 21 -12.76 -0.77 -9.48
N THR A 22 -12.23 -0.78 -8.27
CA THR A 22 -10.87 -1.23 -7.95
C THR A 22 -10.88 -2.09 -6.69
N GLY A 23 -9.75 -2.70 -6.39
CA GLY A 23 -9.54 -3.44 -5.16
C GLY A 23 -10.43 -4.68 -5.02
N PRO A 24 -10.81 -5.04 -3.79
CA PRO A 24 -11.57 -6.25 -3.52
C PRO A 24 -12.90 -6.33 -4.26
N ASN A 25 -13.53 -5.21 -4.55
CA ASN A 25 -14.79 -5.17 -5.28
C ASN A 25 -14.62 -5.59 -6.74
N LEU A 26 -13.53 -5.15 -7.37
CA LEU A 26 -13.21 -5.53 -8.74
C LEU A 26 -12.76 -7.00 -8.79
N ARG A 27 -11.91 -7.42 -7.86
CA ARG A 27 -11.45 -8.82 -7.79
C ARG A 27 -12.57 -9.79 -7.49
N ALA A 28 -13.55 -9.41 -6.67
CA ALA A 28 -14.74 -10.23 -6.44
C ALA A 28 -15.56 -10.44 -7.71
N ALA A 29 -15.57 -9.48 -8.62
CA ALA A 29 -16.23 -9.59 -9.92
C ALA A 29 -15.48 -10.47 -10.95
N GLY A 30 -14.36 -11.06 -10.56
CA GLY A 30 -13.60 -11.97 -11.40
C GLY A 30 -12.47 -11.35 -12.20
N VAL A 31 -12.12 -10.09 -11.92
CA VAL A 31 -11.01 -9.41 -12.59
C VAL A 31 -9.73 -9.56 -11.75
N ASP A 32 -8.73 -10.20 -12.32
CA ASP A 32 -7.42 -10.36 -11.68
C ASP A 32 -6.59 -9.07 -11.87
N TYR A 33 -6.84 -8.10 -11.02
CA TYR A 33 -6.09 -6.86 -11.01
C TYR A 33 -5.71 -6.45 -9.59
N ASP A 34 -4.41 -6.32 -9.36
CA ASP A 34 -3.84 -5.76 -8.13
C ASP A 34 -2.66 -4.86 -8.50
N VAL A 35 -2.71 -3.62 -8.06
CA VAL A 35 -1.66 -2.62 -8.34
C VAL A 35 -0.29 -3.06 -7.80
N ARG A 36 -0.26 -3.81 -6.71
CA ARG A 36 0.99 -4.32 -6.13
C ARG A 36 1.72 -5.30 -7.05
N VAL A 37 0.98 -5.95 -7.96
CA VAL A 37 1.53 -6.88 -8.96
C VAL A 37 1.75 -6.18 -10.30
N HIS A 38 0.79 -5.36 -10.76
CA HIS A 38 0.83 -4.73 -12.08
C HIS A 38 1.70 -3.48 -12.15
N SER A 39 1.82 -2.76 -11.03
CA SER A 39 2.67 -1.58 -10.91
C SER A 39 3.30 -1.56 -9.52
N PRO A 40 4.28 -2.44 -9.25
CA PRO A 40 4.86 -2.63 -7.93
C PRO A 40 5.43 -1.34 -7.36
N TYR A 41 5.28 -1.17 -6.05
CA TYR A 41 5.83 -0.07 -5.27
C TYR A 41 6.29 -0.61 -3.91
N SER A 42 7.11 0.15 -3.18
CA SER A 42 7.56 -0.18 -1.82
C SER A 42 8.04 -1.63 -1.66
N SER A 43 8.81 -2.12 -2.62
CA SER A 43 9.40 -3.48 -2.63
C SER A 43 8.36 -4.62 -2.64
N TYR A 44 7.13 -4.39 -3.11
CA TYR A 44 6.16 -5.48 -3.25
C TYR A 44 6.61 -6.57 -4.22
N GLU A 45 7.45 -6.25 -5.19
CA GLU A 45 8.08 -7.21 -6.11
C GLU A 45 8.96 -8.24 -5.41
N ASP A 46 9.40 -7.93 -4.21
CA ASP A 46 10.27 -8.80 -3.39
C ASP A 46 9.49 -9.83 -2.56
N PHE A 47 8.17 -9.74 -2.53
CA PHE A 47 7.32 -10.59 -1.72
C PHE A 47 6.52 -11.56 -2.57
N ASN A 48 6.40 -12.79 -2.07
CA ASN A 48 5.61 -13.82 -2.72
C ASN A 48 4.21 -13.86 -2.11
N PHE A 49 3.22 -13.49 -2.89
CA PHE A 49 1.80 -13.55 -2.51
C PHE A 49 0.93 -13.80 -3.74
N THR A 50 -0.29 -14.25 -3.52
CA THR A 50 -1.26 -14.49 -4.57
C THR A 50 -2.42 -13.50 -4.47
N VAL A 51 -3.00 -13.14 -5.60
CA VAL A 51 -4.16 -12.26 -5.67
C VAL A 51 -5.43 -13.11 -5.66
N PRO A 52 -6.25 -13.07 -4.60
CA PRO A 52 -7.50 -13.81 -4.58
C PRO A 52 -8.54 -13.15 -5.48
N VAL A 53 -9.21 -13.96 -6.29
CA VAL A 53 -10.21 -13.52 -7.26
C VAL A 53 -11.52 -14.28 -7.03
N GLY A 54 -12.63 -13.56 -7.01
CA GLY A 54 -13.99 -14.12 -6.93
C GLY A 54 -14.52 -14.55 -8.29
N LYS A 55 -15.79 -14.91 -8.33
CA LYS A 55 -16.44 -15.42 -9.56
C LYS A 55 -17.76 -14.72 -9.86
N THR A 56 -18.57 -14.44 -8.85
CA THR A 56 -19.95 -13.97 -9.00
C THR A 56 -20.10 -12.46 -8.80
N GLY A 57 -19.10 -11.83 -8.18
CA GLY A 57 -19.13 -10.40 -7.90
C GLY A 57 -20.19 -9.97 -6.88
N ASP A 58 -20.72 -10.90 -6.10
CA ASP A 58 -21.71 -10.63 -5.07
C ASP A 58 -21.08 -10.27 -3.71
N ASN A 59 -21.92 -10.00 -2.73
CA ASN A 59 -21.46 -9.65 -1.39
C ASN A 59 -20.70 -10.81 -0.71
N TYR A 60 -21.06 -12.05 -1.04
CA TYR A 60 -20.38 -13.21 -0.49
C TYR A 60 -18.96 -13.36 -1.04
N ASP A 61 -18.80 -13.19 -2.34
CA ASP A 61 -17.47 -13.21 -2.97
C ASP A 61 -16.58 -12.07 -2.46
N ARG A 62 -17.13 -10.86 -2.24
CA ARG A 62 -16.37 -9.76 -1.62
C ARG A 62 -15.88 -10.12 -0.24
N PHE A 63 -16.69 -10.80 0.56
CA PHE A 63 -16.27 -11.28 1.87
C PHE A 63 -15.16 -12.33 1.75
N LEU A 64 -15.32 -13.31 0.86
CA LEU A 64 -14.31 -14.36 0.66
C LEU A 64 -12.97 -13.80 0.18
N VAL A 65 -13.01 -12.86 -0.78
CA VAL A 65 -11.80 -12.19 -1.28
C VAL A 65 -11.09 -11.45 -0.15
N ARG A 66 -11.81 -10.64 0.63
CA ARG A 66 -11.20 -9.93 1.77
C ARG A 66 -10.62 -10.86 2.81
N ASN A 67 -11.31 -11.96 3.11
CA ASN A 67 -10.79 -12.94 4.04
C ASN A 67 -9.50 -13.60 3.52
N ALA A 68 -9.46 -13.96 2.26
CA ALA A 68 -8.26 -14.51 1.63
C ALA A 68 -7.11 -13.47 1.58
N GLU A 69 -7.42 -12.20 1.34
CA GLU A 69 -6.43 -11.12 1.36
C GLU A 69 -5.80 -10.90 2.73
N MET A 70 -6.54 -11.13 3.81
CA MET A 70 -5.95 -11.07 5.17
C MET A 70 -4.84 -12.12 5.34
N TRP A 71 -5.03 -13.33 4.82
CA TRP A 71 -4.00 -14.37 4.87
C TRP A 71 -2.78 -14.00 4.02
N GLN A 72 -2.99 -13.40 2.85
CA GLN A 72 -1.88 -12.90 2.03
C GLN A 72 -1.12 -11.78 2.74
N SER A 73 -1.84 -10.88 3.41
CA SER A 73 -1.23 -9.81 4.19
C SER A 73 -0.38 -10.35 5.34
N LEU A 74 -0.84 -11.38 6.05
CA LEU A 74 -0.06 -12.03 7.09
C LEU A 74 1.20 -12.68 6.52
N SER A 75 1.11 -13.33 5.36
CA SER A 75 2.27 -13.91 4.68
C SER A 75 3.29 -12.84 4.30
N ILE A 76 2.85 -11.69 3.79
CA ILE A 76 3.74 -10.56 3.46
C ILE A 76 4.42 -10.03 4.73
N ILE A 77 3.68 -9.88 5.83
CA ILE A 77 4.24 -9.43 7.12
C ILE A 77 5.31 -10.40 7.61
N GLU A 78 5.07 -11.69 7.52
CA GLU A 78 6.04 -12.69 7.92
C GLU A 78 7.32 -12.62 7.07
N GLN A 79 7.18 -12.52 5.76
CA GLN A 79 8.32 -12.37 4.84
C GLN A 79 9.09 -11.06 5.12
N ALA A 80 8.39 -9.95 5.36
CA ALA A 80 9.01 -8.68 5.72
C ALA A 80 9.76 -8.78 7.05
N TYR A 81 9.15 -9.43 8.04
CA TYR A 81 9.80 -9.66 9.33
C TYR A 81 11.09 -10.47 9.19
N GLN A 82 11.06 -11.54 8.39
CA GLN A 82 12.25 -12.36 8.12
C GLN A 82 13.35 -11.54 7.44
N LYS A 83 13.01 -10.70 6.46
CA LYS A 83 13.96 -9.80 5.81
C LYS A 83 14.57 -8.81 6.81
N ILE A 84 13.74 -8.18 7.66
CA ILE A 84 14.24 -7.26 8.69
C ILE A 84 15.15 -7.98 9.70
N GLN A 85 14.83 -9.21 10.08
CA GLN A 85 15.68 -9.99 10.97
C GLN A 85 17.07 -10.28 10.38
N ALA A 86 17.19 -10.39 9.07
CA ALA A 86 18.46 -10.57 8.38
C ALA A 86 19.39 -9.34 8.53
N PHE A 87 18.84 -8.16 8.80
CA PHE A 87 19.61 -6.93 9.06
C PHE A 87 20.04 -6.77 10.52
N LYS A 88 19.79 -7.75 11.39
CA LYS A 88 20.24 -7.72 12.78
C LYS A 88 21.77 -7.67 12.83
N GLY A 89 22.31 -6.57 13.35
CA GLY A 89 23.73 -6.32 13.42
C GLY A 89 24.29 -5.45 12.28
N ALA A 90 23.50 -5.10 11.30
CA ALA A 90 23.82 -3.99 10.42
C ALA A 90 23.73 -2.67 11.20
N ASP A 91 24.50 -1.68 10.77
CA ASP A 91 24.51 -0.37 11.41
C ASP A 91 23.10 0.18 11.60
N ALA A 92 22.83 0.79 12.73
CA ALA A 92 21.53 1.33 13.09
C ALA A 92 21.01 2.38 12.08
N GLU A 93 21.86 2.83 11.18
CA GLU A 93 21.54 3.80 10.14
C GLU A 93 20.81 3.19 8.92
N VAL A 94 20.67 1.87 8.88
CA VAL A 94 19.98 1.18 7.76
C VAL A 94 18.50 1.51 7.68
N TYR A 95 17.89 1.99 8.75
CA TYR A 95 16.44 2.23 8.79
C TYR A 95 16.01 3.61 8.32
N HIS A 96 16.93 4.53 8.10
CA HIS A 96 16.56 5.87 7.62
C HIS A 96 17.59 6.39 6.65
N ALA A 97 17.12 7.11 5.68
CA ALA A 97 17.99 7.79 4.74
C ALA A 97 18.72 8.92 5.46
N ASN A 98 20.05 8.91 5.47
CA ASN A 98 20.85 10.01 5.98
C ASN A 98 21.01 11.08 4.88
N VAL A 99 19.88 11.56 4.37
CA VAL A 99 19.82 12.56 3.30
C VAL A 99 19.01 13.76 3.83
N PRO A 100 19.66 14.85 4.18
CA PRO A 100 18.99 16.01 4.81
C PRO A 100 17.82 16.59 4.02
N GLU A 101 17.78 16.33 2.72
CA GLU A 101 16.73 16.80 1.83
C GLU A 101 15.38 16.10 2.05
N TYR A 102 15.37 14.94 2.69
CA TYR A 102 14.17 14.09 2.80
C TYR A 102 13.62 13.95 4.22
N TYR A 103 14.24 14.55 5.21
CA TYR A 103 13.70 14.53 6.57
C TYR A 103 13.76 15.90 7.24
N LEU A 104 12.87 16.12 8.17
CA LEU A 104 12.84 17.37 8.92
C LEU A 104 14.12 17.52 9.76
N PRO A 105 14.86 18.62 9.60
CA PRO A 105 16.05 18.86 10.40
C PRO A 105 15.70 19.07 11.87
N LYS A 106 16.69 18.91 12.74
CA LYS A 106 16.52 19.18 14.16
C LYS A 106 16.13 20.63 14.36
N LYS A 107 15.20 20.87 15.28
CA LYS A 107 14.70 22.23 15.58
C LYS A 107 15.81 23.23 15.93
N GLU A 108 16.81 22.79 16.64
CA GLU A 108 17.97 23.61 16.98
C GLU A 108 18.75 24.06 15.74
N ASP A 109 18.91 23.15 14.78
CA ASP A 109 19.61 23.45 13.53
C ASP A 109 18.83 24.43 12.67
N VAL A 110 17.48 24.33 12.66
CA VAL A 110 16.62 25.25 11.92
C VAL A 110 16.79 26.71 12.38
N TYR A 111 17.06 26.92 13.66
CA TYR A 111 17.29 28.27 14.20
C TYR A 111 18.71 28.81 14.01
N THR A 112 19.67 27.93 13.75
CA THR A 112 21.08 28.28 13.73
C THR A 112 21.78 28.10 12.40
N LYS A 113 21.22 27.28 11.49
CA LYS A 113 21.83 26.94 10.21
C LYS A 113 20.89 27.30 9.06
N MET A 114 21.37 28.06 8.10
CA MET A 114 20.58 28.48 6.94
C MET A 114 20.13 27.29 6.09
N GLU A 115 20.99 26.30 5.88
CA GLU A 115 20.70 25.10 5.10
C GLU A 115 19.55 24.31 5.73
N ALA A 116 19.58 24.14 7.04
CA ALA A 116 18.52 23.44 7.77
C ALA A 116 17.18 24.21 7.69
N LEU A 117 17.21 25.53 7.74
CA LEU A 117 16.02 26.35 7.56
C LEU A 117 15.45 26.18 6.15
N ILE A 118 16.29 26.18 5.12
CA ILE A 118 15.86 26.01 3.73
C ILE A 118 15.23 24.63 3.53
N TRP A 119 15.85 23.56 4.01
CA TRP A 119 15.30 22.20 3.91
C TRP A 119 14.00 22.03 4.67
N HIS A 120 13.93 22.59 5.88
CA HIS A 120 12.71 22.60 6.65
C HIS A 120 11.56 23.28 5.88
N PHE A 121 11.85 24.41 5.26
CA PHE A 121 10.85 25.16 4.50
C PHE A 121 10.38 24.37 3.27
N LYS A 122 11.30 23.83 2.49
CA LYS A 122 10.99 23.03 1.31
C LYS A 122 10.14 21.79 1.63
N ILE A 123 10.46 21.09 2.71
CA ILE A 123 9.72 19.91 3.15
C ILE A 123 8.29 20.29 3.56
N ILE A 124 8.13 21.35 4.34
CA ILE A 124 6.81 21.81 4.82
C ILE A 124 5.95 22.34 3.67
N MET A 125 6.56 23.05 2.73
CA MET A 125 5.84 23.58 1.57
C MET A 125 5.52 22.55 0.49
N GLY A 126 6.01 21.32 0.65
CA GLY A 126 5.78 20.25 -0.31
C GLY A 126 6.58 20.41 -1.60
N GLU A 127 7.67 21.18 -1.60
CA GLU A 127 8.58 21.28 -2.74
C GLU A 127 9.48 20.05 -2.90
N VAL A 128 9.61 19.27 -1.84
CA VAL A 128 10.27 17.96 -1.86
C VAL A 128 9.19 16.89 -1.85
N ASP A 129 9.26 15.97 -2.76
CA ASP A 129 8.32 14.86 -2.88
C ASP A 129 8.53 13.92 -1.70
N MET A 130 7.85 14.21 -0.61
CA MET A 130 7.83 13.38 0.58
C MET A 130 6.76 12.31 0.43
N PRO A 131 7.06 11.05 0.63
CA PRO A 131 6.04 10.03 0.70
C PRO A 131 5.20 10.23 1.95
N LYS A 132 4.15 10.99 1.80
CA LYS A 132 3.14 11.12 2.84
C LYS A 132 2.21 9.93 2.69
N GLY A 133 2.10 9.16 3.74
CA GLY A 133 1.40 7.88 3.69
C GLY A 133 -0.03 7.94 3.23
N GLU A 134 -0.59 9.11 3.09
CA GLU A 134 -1.90 9.20 2.62
C GLU A 134 -2.12 9.49 1.22
N VAL A 135 -1.40 9.37 0.62
CA VAL A 135 -1.66 9.72 -0.56
C VAL A 135 -2.76 9.21 -1.26
N TYR A 136 -3.15 9.50 -1.11
CA TYR A 136 -3.96 9.41 -1.57
C TYR A 136 -4.31 9.16 -2.68
N HIS A 137 -4.12 9.00 -2.88
CA HIS A 137 -4.41 8.93 -3.71
C HIS A 137 -4.90 8.31 -4.36
N ALA A 138 -4.61 8.19 -4.00
CA ALA A 138 -5.15 7.71 -4.78
C ALA A 138 -6.26 7.61 -5.22
N VAL A 139 -6.41 8.04 -5.08
CA VAL A 139 -7.38 8.35 -5.53
C VAL A 139 -7.88 8.22 -6.79
N GLU A 140 -7.39 8.17 -7.50
CA GLU A 140 -7.92 8.16 -8.74
C GLU A 140 -8.51 6.98 -9.30
#